data_0b4773a3272138853dd3b1a2932946f8
#
_entry.id   0b4773a3272138853dd3b1a2932946f8
#
_cell.length_a   1.000
_cell.length_b   1.000
_cell.length_c   1.000
_cell.angle_alpha   90.00
_cell.angle_beta   90.00
_cell.angle_gamma   90.00
#
_symmetry.space_group_name_H-M   'P 1'
#
loop_
_entity.id
_entity.type
_entity.pdbx_description
1 polymer ?
#
loop_
_entity_poly.entity_id
_entity_poly.type
_entity_poly.pdbx_seq_one_letter_code
_entity_poly.pdbx_strand_id
1 'polypeptide(L)'
;MKYTTQTFLDRVAVKAAIPVGQTTFTTEDLLDLANQELQSTVLPEILRTREDYYLTDELVSVAGGQELVEMPERAIAGKINDIQMINSTNNRISLPRITTAEIRYTSPATPEAFYFKGDSIGLNPVPVSAVRLLVSYYARPNALVLPEVSYRIKAIVVDSSDETYYEVDRPATTLDSDDSIDILSKSGLHQVVHKELTINYIDHDRVYINNAPDNITVGSYIAPAGQSSFIQCPQELYPWLEELVVVKIHESNGDFEAMKLAQEKANLIREQILSLLTPRAETESQIITNTIWRQFS
;
A
#
# COMPACT_ATOMS: atom_id res chain seq x y z
N MET A 1 -1.37 -22.38 -6.62
CA MET A 1 -2.46 -22.03 -5.68
C MET A 1 -2.13 -20.61 -5.18
N LYS A 2 -3.07 -19.69 -5.20
CA LYS A 2 -2.79 -18.33 -4.69
C LYS A 2 -2.82 -18.38 -3.16
N TYR A 3 -1.90 -17.67 -2.52
CA TYR A 3 -1.83 -17.59 -1.07
C TYR A 3 -2.78 -16.48 -0.61
N THR A 4 -3.99 -16.87 -0.22
CA THR A 4 -5.02 -15.97 0.29
C THR A 4 -4.95 -15.87 1.81
N THR A 5 -5.66 -14.89 2.37
CA THR A 5 -5.84 -14.74 3.82
C THR A 5 -6.40 -16.02 4.46
N GLN A 6 -7.35 -16.72 3.80
CA GLN A 6 -7.85 -18.01 4.28
C GLN A 6 -6.74 -19.05 4.39
N THR A 7 -5.89 -19.17 3.35
CA THR A 7 -4.76 -20.12 3.39
C THR A 7 -3.78 -19.80 4.51
N PHE A 8 -3.57 -18.51 4.78
CA PHE A 8 -2.75 -18.05 5.90
C PHE A 8 -3.36 -18.46 7.24
N LEU A 9 -4.63 -18.19 7.46
CA LEU A 9 -5.34 -18.54 8.71
C LEU A 9 -5.36 -20.04 8.96
N ASP A 10 -5.60 -20.84 7.93
CA ASP A 10 -5.57 -22.31 8.03
C ASP A 10 -4.18 -22.80 8.49
N ARG A 11 -3.09 -22.20 7.98
CA ARG A 11 -1.73 -22.54 8.41
C ARG A 11 -1.43 -22.10 9.83
N VAL A 12 -1.86 -20.89 10.21
CA VAL A 12 -1.74 -20.39 11.59
C VAL A 12 -2.47 -21.34 12.56
N ALA A 13 -3.70 -21.73 12.24
CA ALA A 13 -4.49 -22.64 13.07
C ALA A 13 -3.79 -24.00 13.25
N VAL A 14 -3.22 -24.56 12.19
CA VAL A 14 -2.45 -25.81 12.25
C VAL A 14 -1.19 -25.66 13.11
N LYS A 15 -0.43 -24.56 12.94
CA LYS A 15 0.81 -24.31 13.69
C LYS A 15 0.57 -24.04 15.17
N ALA A 16 -0.50 -23.31 15.49
CA ALA A 16 -0.92 -23.04 16.87
C ALA A 16 -1.66 -24.23 17.52
N ALA A 17 -1.80 -25.36 16.80
CA ALA A 17 -2.55 -26.54 17.25
C ALA A 17 -3.98 -26.20 17.74
N ILE A 18 -4.65 -25.25 17.06
CA ILE A 18 -6.02 -24.85 17.38
C ILE A 18 -6.97 -26.03 17.03
N PRO A 19 -7.74 -26.61 18.00
CA PRO A 19 -8.66 -27.67 17.68
C PRO A 19 -9.80 -27.22 16.78
N VAL A 20 -10.21 -28.09 15.87
CA VAL A 20 -11.36 -27.82 15.01
C VAL A 20 -12.62 -27.65 15.87
N GLY A 21 -13.36 -26.56 15.67
CA GLY A 21 -14.60 -26.27 16.39
C GLY A 21 -14.40 -25.61 17.76
N GLN A 22 -13.16 -25.23 18.14
CA GLN A 22 -12.93 -24.39 19.31
C GLN A 22 -13.52 -23.00 19.08
N THR A 23 -13.91 -22.30 20.15
CA THR A 23 -14.54 -20.98 20.14
C THR A 23 -13.69 -19.88 20.78
N THR A 24 -12.48 -20.20 21.21
CA THR A 24 -11.59 -19.24 21.92
C THR A 24 -11.09 -18.14 20.99
N PHE A 25 -10.78 -18.48 19.73
CA PHE A 25 -10.39 -17.53 18.71
C PHE A 25 -11.34 -17.64 17.53
N THR A 26 -11.99 -16.54 17.19
CA THR A 26 -12.76 -16.43 15.96
C THR A 26 -11.81 -16.16 14.77
N THR A 27 -12.31 -16.29 13.54
CA THR A 27 -11.56 -15.92 12.35
C THR A 27 -11.19 -14.43 12.35
N GLU A 28 -12.07 -13.58 12.89
CA GLU A 28 -11.84 -12.14 13.03
C GLU A 28 -10.71 -11.86 14.02
N ASP A 29 -10.69 -12.53 15.19
CA ASP A 29 -9.61 -12.39 16.15
C ASP A 29 -8.23 -12.73 15.53
N LEU A 30 -8.18 -13.80 14.73
CA LEU A 30 -6.94 -14.21 14.04
C LEU A 30 -6.53 -13.19 12.97
N LEU A 31 -7.50 -12.59 12.27
CA LEU A 31 -7.22 -11.51 11.30
C LEU A 31 -6.71 -10.27 12.01
N ASP A 32 -7.29 -9.90 13.15
CA ASP A 32 -6.84 -8.75 13.92
C ASP A 32 -5.42 -8.93 14.44
N LEU A 33 -5.09 -10.11 14.96
CA LEU A 33 -3.72 -10.45 15.34
C LEU A 33 -2.76 -10.37 14.15
N ALA A 34 -3.17 -10.87 12.98
CA ALA A 34 -2.36 -10.81 11.76
C ALA A 34 -2.16 -9.35 11.28
N ASN A 35 -3.20 -8.54 11.31
CA ASN A 35 -3.14 -7.12 10.97
C ASN A 35 -2.23 -6.36 11.94
N GLN A 36 -2.33 -6.64 13.23
CA GLN A 36 -1.48 -6.02 14.24
C GLN A 36 -0.01 -6.36 13.99
N GLU A 37 0.34 -7.63 13.80
CA GLU A 37 1.73 -8.06 13.58
C GLU A 37 2.26 -7.58 12.22
N LEU A 38 1.43 -7.53 11.19
CA LEU A 38 1.81 -6.99 9.89
C LEU A 38 2.21 -5.52 10.01
N GLN A 39 1.45 -4.72 10.75
CA GLN A 39 1.68 -3.28 10.87
C GLN A 39 2.76 -2.94 11.90
N SER A 40 2.82 -3.64 13.05
CA SER A 40 3.72 -3.30 14.15
C SER A 40 5.10 -3.92 14.03
N THR A 41 5.21 -5.09 13.38
CA THR A 41 6.44 -5.88 13.36
C THR A 41 7.00 -6.05 11.94
N VAL A 42 6.17 -6.52 10.99
CA VAL A 42 6.64 -6.85 9.63
C VAL A 42 6.89 -5.60 8.79
N LEU A 43 5.95 -4.65 8.79
CA LEU A 43 6.05 -3.42 8.00
C LEU A 43 7.30 -2.57 8.35
N PRO A 44 7.62 -2.29 9.62
CA PRO A 44 8.84 -1.57 9.97
C PRO A 44 10.12 -2.29 9.51
N GLU A 45 10.13 -3.61 9.55
CA GLU A 45 11.27 -4.41 9.12
C GLU A 45 11.48 -4.36 7.60
N ILE A 46 10.38 -4.40 6.82
CA ILE A 46 10.44 -4.21 5.37
C ILE A 46 10.96 -2.81 5.04
N LEU A 47 10.43 -1.76 5.67
CA LEU A 47 10.86 -0.38 5.44
C LEU A 47 12.34 -0.16 5.80
N ARG A 48 12.86 -0.89 6.80
CA ARG A 48 14.26 -0.83 7.19
C ARG A 48 15.17 -1.51 6.15
N THR A 49 14.70 -2.58 5.52
CA THR A 49 15.52 -3.42 4.63
C THR A 49 15.33 -3.04 3.16
N ARG A 50 14.09 -2.71 2.76
CA ARG A 50 13.68 -2.32 1.41
C ARG A 50 12.71 -1.16 1.49
N GLU A 51 13.25 0.03 1.68
CA GLU A 51 12.45 1.24 1.83
C GLU A 51 11.53 1.49 0.62
N ASP A 52 11.97 1.14 -0.60
CA ASP A 52 11.24 1.31 -1.85
C ASP A 52 10.03 0.39 -2.04
N TYR A 53 9.88 -0.65 -1.19
CA TYR A 53 8.85 -1.68 -1.40
C TYR A 53 7.43 -1.14 -1.38
N TYR A 54 7.16 -0.17 -0.50
CA TYR A 54 5.84 0.48 -0.37
C TYR A 54 5.79 1.87 -0.98
N LEU A 55 6.81 2.26 -1.75
CA LEU A 55 6.82 3.55 -2.43
C LEU A 55 5.76 3.57 -3.53
N THR A 56 4.90 4.58 -3.50
CA THR A 56 3.85 4.82 -4.48
C THR A 56 3.70 6.30 -4.75
N ASP A 57 3.07 6.62 -5.87
CA ASP A 57 2.83 7.99 -6.29
C ASP A 57 1.33 8.29 -6.30
N GLU A 58 0.98 9.52 -5.94
CA GLU A 58 -0.36 10.05 -6.03
C GLU A 58 -0.37 11.40 -6.72
N LEU A 59 -1.30 11.57 -7.65
CA LEU A 59 -1.50 12.83 -8.34
C LEU A 59 -2.55 13.65 -7.61
N VAL A 60 -2.13 14.77 -7.00
CA VAL A 60 -2.99 15.68 -6.25
C VAL A 60 -3.16 16.99 -7.04
N SER A 61 -4.41 17.39 -7.23
CA SER A 61 -4.74 18.68 -7.85
C SER A 61 -4.91 19.75 -6.79
N VAL A 62 -4.21 20.87 -6.93
CA VAL A 62 -4.24 22.00 -6.00
C VAL A 62 -4.84 23.20 -6.70
N ALA A 63 -5.85 23.80 -6.11
CA ALA A 63 -6.48 24.99 -6.65
C ALA A 63 -5.60 26.23 -6.50
N GLY A 64 -5.77 27.23 -7.38
CA GLY A 64 -5.14 28.53 -7.20
C GLY A 64 -5.58 29.18 -5.87
N GLY A 65 -4.63 29.72 -5.11
CA GLY A 65 -4.87 30.29 -3.79
C GLY A 65 -4.91 29.28 -2.63
N GLN A 66 -4.84 27.99 -2.91
CA GLN A 66 -4.80 26.96 -1.88
C GLN A 66 -3.38 26.78 -1.35
N GLU A 67 -3.17 27.13 -0.07
CA GLU A 67 -1.87 27.02 0.60
C GLU A 67 -1.57 25.59 1.08
N LEU A 68 -2.57 24.91 1.64
CA LEU A 68 -2.44 23.61 2.29
C LEU A 68 -3.17 22.53 1.51
N VAL A 69 -2.54 21.37 1.39
CA VAL A 69 -3.06 20.17 0.77
C VAL A 69 -2.97 19.04 1.77
N GLU A 70 -4.00 18.24 1.88
CA GLU A 70 -4.01 17.08 2.77
C GLU A 70 -2.94 16.06 2.35
N MET A 71 -2.30 15.44 3.34
CA MET A 71 -1.41 14.31 3.07
C MET A 71 -2.23 13.11 2.59
N PRO A 72 -1.65 12.26 1.72
CA PRO A 72 -2.30 11.00 1.38
C PRO A 72 -2.65 10.20 2.64
N GLU A 73 -3.91 9.84 2.83
CA GLU A 73 -4.38 9.13 4.03
C GLU A 73 -3.62 7.83 4.33
N ARG A 74 -3.15 7.18 3.26
CA ARG A 74 -2.41 5.93 3.36
C ARG A 74 -0.92 6.11 3.58
N ALA A 75 -0.44 7.35 3.70
CA ALA A 75 0.96 7.59 4.00
C ALA A 75 1.32 7.06 5.40
N ILE A 76 2.29 6.14 5.47
CA ILE A 76 2.77 5.58 6.74
C ILE A 76 3.35 6.72 7.59
N ALA A 77 2.70 7.03 8.72
CA ALA A 77 3.09 8.11 9.62
C ALA A 77 3.36 9.46 8.92
N GLY A 78 2.67 9.74 7.80
CA GLY A 78 2.90 10.95 7.00
C GLY A 78 4.26 10.97 6.29
N LYS A 79 4.90 9.81 6.09
CA LYS A 79 6.22 9.72 5.46
C LYS A 79 6.12 9.95 3.96
N ILE A 80 6.51 11.15 3.53
CA ILE A 80 6.62 11.56 2.12
C ILE A 80 8.07 11.41 1.67
N ASN A 81 8.28 10.81 0.50
CA ASN A 81 9.59 10.64 -0.11
C ASN A 81 9.98 11.87 -0.96
N ASP A 82 9.10 12.28 -1.87
CA ASP A 82 9.33 13.42 -2.77
C ASP A 82 8.01 14.08 -3.16
N ILE A 83 8.05 15.35 -3.48
CA ILE A 83 6.94 16.11 -4.06
C ILE A 83 7.42 16.79 -5.31
N GLN A 84 6.79 16.48 -6.43
CA GLN A 84 7.09 17.07 -7.72
C GLN A 84 5.88 17.85 -8.23
N MET A 85 6.11 19.05 -8.69
CA MET A 85 5.10 19.84 -9.41
C MET A 85 5.12 19.46 -10.90
N ILE A 86 3.95 19.20 -11.47
CA ILE A 86 3.78 18.95 -12.89
C ILE A 86 3.34 20.25 -13.55
N ASN A 87 4.18 20.79 -14.42
CA ASN A 87 3.86 22.00 -15.16
C ASN A 87 2.94 21.75 -16.37
N SER A 88 2.53 22.83 -17.05
CA SER A 88 1.64 22.76 -18.23
C SER A 88 2.22 21.98 -19.41
N THR A 89 3.55 21.81 -19.47
CA THR A 89 4.25 21.01 -20.50
C THR A 89 4.48 19.56 -20.05
N ASN A 90 3.85 19.15 -18.97
CA ASN A 90 3.96 17.81 -18.35
C ASN A 90 5.38 17.47 -17.83
N ASN A 91 6.23 18.48 -17.64
CA ASN A 91 7.54 18.30 -17.01
C ASN A 91 7.38 18.26 -15.49
N ARG A 92 8.16 17.40 -14.85
CA ARG A 92 8.20 17.23 -13.40
C ARG A 92 9.32 18.06 -12.81
N ILE A 93 9.01 18.88 -11.82
CA ILE A 93 9.95 19.74 -11.08
C ILE A 93 9.88 19.34 -9.63
N SER A 94 10.95 18.77 -9.07
CA SER A 94 11.00 18.42 -7.66
C SER A 94 11.02 19.69 -6.81
N LEU A 95 10.18 19.73 -5.79
CA LEU A 95 10.10 20.84 -4.84
C LEU A 95 10.97 20.50 -3.62
N PRO A 96 11.92 21.36 -3.24
CA PRO A 96 12.69 21.16 -2.01
C PRO A 96 11.80 21.36 -0.79
N ARG A 97 12.07 20.57 0.25
CA ARG A 97 11.46 20.77 1.56
C ARG A 97 12.12 21.95 2.29
N ILE A 98 11.29 22.84 2.83
CA ILE A 98 11.73 23.92 3.72
C ILE A 98 11.13 23.75 5.12
N THR A 99 11.70 24.42 6.10
CA THR A 99 11.14 24.51 7.45
C THR A 99 10.13 25.65 7.54
N THR A 100 9.25 25.62 8.54
CA THR A 100 8.27 26.70 8.76
C THR A 100 8.92 28.05 9.02
N ALA A 101 10.17 28.09 9.50
CA ALA A 101 10.95 29.32 9.71
C ALA A 101 11.47 29.95 8.41
N GLU A 102 11.54 29.16 7.33
CA GLU A 102 12.01 29.59 6.01
C GLU A 102 10.87 30.04 5.09
N ILE A 103 9.63 29.92 5.56
CA ILE A 103 8.45 30.36 4.77
C ILE A 103 8.57 31.84 4.48
N ARG A 104 8.60 32.18 3.21
CA ARG A 104 8.55 33.57 2.77
C ARG A 104 7.12 33.93 2.44
N TYR A 105 6.57 34.89 3.16
CA TYR A 105 5.27 35.48 2.85
C TYR A 105 5.41 36.41 1.63
N THR A 106 5.56 35.83 0.47
CA THR A 106 5.60 36.56 -0.81
C THR A 106 4.22 36.56 -1.45
N SER A 107 4.03 37.40 -2.45
CA SER A 107 2.83 37.34 -3.28
C SER A 107 2.66 35.94 -3.88
N PRO A 108 1.42 35.46 -4.07
CA PRO A 108 1.17 34.18 -4.72
C PRO A 108 1.90 34.07 -6.06
N ALA A 109 2.55 32.94 -6.29
CA ALA A 109 3.35 32.67 -7.49
C ALA A 109 3.35 31.17 -7.79
N THR A 110 4.23 30.71 -8.67
CA THR A 110 4.46 29.26 -8.86
C THR A 110 5.18 28.71 -7.62
N PRO A 111 4.69 27.60 -7.01
CA PRO A 111 5.38 26.98 -5.88
C PRO A 111 6.82 26.58 -6.22
N GLU A 112 7.74 26.92 -5.33
CA GLU A 112 9.18 26.61 -5.44
C GLU A 112 9.66 25.65 -4.35
N ALA A 113 8.86 25.48 -3.29
CA ALA A 113 9.18 24.64 -2.15
C ALA A 113 7.92 24.14 -1.44
N PHE A 114 8.06 23.14 -0.58
CA PHE A 114 6.99 22.68 0.29
C PHE A 114 7.46 22.59 1.74
N TYR A 115 6.49 22.58 2.67
CA TYR A 115 6.71 22.36 4.10
C TYR A 115 5.59 21.50 4.70
N PHE A 116 5.81 20.94 5.87
CA PHE A 116 4.78 20.20 6.60
C PHE A 116 4.15 21.06 7.70
N LYS A 117 2.82 20.98 7.81
CA LYS A 117 2.04 21.64 8.86
C LYS A 117 0.96 20.68 9.37
N GLY A 118 1.25 19.99 10.48
CA GLY A 118 0.40 18.90 10.96
C GLY A 118 0.37 17.75 9.96
N ASP A 119 -0.82 17.39 9.52
CA ASP A 119 -1.14 16.37 8.53
C ASP A 119 -1.30 16.94 7.10
N SER A 120 -0.79 18.13 6.87
CA SER A 120 -0.92 18.82 5.59
C SER A 120 0.44 19.18 4.99
N ILE A 121 0.47 19.26 3.67
CA ILE A 121 1.58 19.75 2.85
C ILE A 121 1.29 21.20 2.50
N GLY A 122 2.15 22.11 2.94
CA GLY A 122 2.08 23.52 2.57
C GLY A 122 2.95 23.83 1.36
N LEU A 123 2.49 24.71 0.49
CA LEU A 123 3.21 25.16 -0.70
C LEU A 123 3.72 26.58 -0.49
N ASN A 124 4.97 26.84 -0.89
CA ASN A 124 5.58 28.15 -0.79
C ASN A 124 6.34 28.54 -2.07
N PRO A 125 5.98 29.68 -2.72
CA PRO A 125 4.79 30.49 -2.45
C PRO A 125 3.48 29.78 -2.76
N VAL A 126 2.35 30.35 -2.28
CA VAL A 126 1.00 29.85 -2.59
C VAL A 126 0.76 29.93 -4.10
N PRO A 127 0.21 28.86 -4.73
CA PRO A 127 0.00 28.87 -6.17
C PRO A 127 -1.03 29.92 -6.61
N VAL A 128 -0.74 30.68 -7.67
CA VAL A 128 -1.70 31.65 -8.28
C VAL A 128 -2.78 30.94 -9.08
N SER A 129 -2.41 29.87 -9.77
CA SER A 129 -3.29 29.05 -10.61
C SER A 129 -3.28 27.61 -10.15
N ALA A 130 -4.25 26.83 -10.62
CA ALA A 130 -4.27 25.40 -10.33
C ALA A 130 -2.98 24.72 -10.80
N VAL A 131 -2.41 23.89 -9.91
CA VAL A 131 -1.21 23.08 -10.16
C VAL A 131 -1.48 21.62 -9.85
N ARG A 132 -0.72 20.72 -10.46
CA ARG A 132 -0.75 19.30 -10.15
C ARG A 132 0.55 18.91 -9.43
N LEU A 133 0.40 18.22 -8.34
CA LEU A 133 1.52 17.65 -7.57
C LEU A 133 1.55 16.14 -7.76
N LEU A 134 2.71 15.60 -7.99
CA LEU A 134 2.98 14.17 -7.85
C LEU A 134 3.63 13.97 -6.48
N VAL A 135 2.89 13.36 -5.56
CA VAL A 135 3.34 13.09 -4.19
C VAL A 135 3.79 11.65 -4.12
N SER A 136 5.09 11.43 -3.94
CA SER A 136 5.68 10.10 -3.74
C SER A 136 5.75 9.81 -2.24
N TYR A 137 5.09 8.74 -1.79
CA TYR A 137 4.99 8.42 -0.37
C TYR A 137 5.02 6.91 -0.12
N TYR A 138 5.24 6.52 1.14
CA TYR A 138 5.21 5.12 1.56
C TYR A 138 3.80 4.73 1.96
N ALA A 139 3.16 3.89 1.14
CA ALA A 139 1.77 3.49 1.34
C ALA A 139 1.65 2.40 2.40
N ARG A 140 0.68 2.57 3.31
CA ARG A 140 0.30 1.52 4.26
C ARG A 140 -0.33 0.35 3.51
N PRO A 141 0.06 -0.91 3.79
CA PRO A 141 -0.63 -2.07 3.25
C PRO A 141 -2.08 -2.12 3.73
N ASN A 142 -2.96 -2.63 2.90
CA ASN A 142 -4.36 -2.79 3.22
C ASN A 142 -4.55 -3.77 4.38
N ALA A 143 -5.59 -3.56 5.18
CA ALA A 143 -5.99 -4.48 6.22
C ALA A 143 -6.41 -5.84 5.62
N LEU A 144 -6.00 -6.91 6.26
CA LEU A 144 -6.35 -8.27 5.82
C LEU A 144 -7.82 -8.55 6.12
N VAL A 145 -8.51 -9.06 5.12
CA VAL A 145 -9.90 -9.51 5.20
C VAL A 145 -10.04 -10.90 4.58
N LEU A 146 -11.18 -11.56 4.82
CA LEU A 146 -11.46 -12.85 4.21
C LEU A 146 -11.66 -12.74 2.69
N PRO A 147 -11.39 -13.84 1.93
CA PRO A 147 -11.56 -13.84 0.47
C PRO A 147 -12.98 -13.52 0.01
N GLU A 148 -13.99 -13.72 0.84
CA GLU A 148 -15.39 -13.42 0.55
C GLU A 148 -15.66 -11.92 0.32
N VAL A 149 -14.77 -11.06 0.80
CA VAL A 149 -14.89 -9.60 0.69
C VAL A 149 -14.24 -9.06 -0.59
N SER A 150 -13.41 -9.87 -1.27
CA SER A 150 -12.71 -9.45 -2.49
C SER A 150 -13.21 -10.21 -3.72
N TYR A 151 -13.48 -9.52 -4.80
CA TYR A 151 -14.08 -10.04 -6.02
C TYR A 151 -13.08 -10.01 -7.17
N ARG A 152 -12.89 -11.13 -7.86
CA ARG A 152 -11.99 -11.21 -9.01
C ARG A 152 -12.69 -10.75 -10.28
N ILE A 153 -12.12 -9.83 -11.02
CA ILE A 153 -12.61 -9.38 -12.32
C ILE A 153 -12.41 -10.49 -13.35
N LYS A 154 -13.51 -11.00 -13.93
CA LYS A 154 -13.51 -12.00 -15.03
C LYS A 154 -13.49 -11.34 -16.39
N ALA A 155 -14.27 -10.28 -16.55
CA ALA A 155 -14.40 -9.56 -17.80
C ALA A 155 -14.57 -8.06 -17.54
N ILE A 156 -14.21 -7.26 -18.52
CA ILE A 156 -14.47 -5.83 -18.59
C ILE A 156 -15.31 -5.64 -19.85
N VAL A 157 -16.51 -5.14 -19.69
CA VAL A 157 -17.51 -5.08 -20.75
C VAL A 157 -18.04 -3.66 -20.86
N VAL A 158 -18.13 -3.17 -22.09
CA VAL A 158 -18.87 -1.92 -22.40
C VAL A 158 -20.25 -2.35 -22.86
N ASP A 159 -21.28 -1.85 -22.20
CA ASP A 159 -22.65 -2.19 -22.56
C ASP A 159 -23.18 -1.38 -23.74
N SER A 160 -24.45 -1.60 -24.11
CA SER A 160 -25.09 -0.90 -25.22
C SER A 160 -25.34 0.60 -24.95
N SER A 161 -25.20 1.05 -23.70
CA SER A 161 -25.32 2.45 -23.25
C SER A 161 -23.97 3.17 -23.21
N ASP A 162 -22.88 2.51 -23.64
CA ASP A 162 -21.48 2.98 -23.56
C ASP A 162 -20.98 3.08 -22.09
N GLU A 163 -21.64 2.35 -21.17
CA GLU A 163 -21.18 2.24 -19.78
C GLU A 163 -20.26 1.02 -19.62
N THR A 164 -19.16 1.20 -18.89
CA THR A 164 -18.22 0.11 -18.59
C THR A 164 -18.59 -0.53 -17.27
N TYR A 165 -18.74 -1.87 -17.28
CA TYR A 165 -18.88 -2.64 -16.05
C TYR A 165 -17.85 -3.75 -15.94
N TYR A 166 -17.61 -4.18 -14.71
CA TYR A 166 -16.67 -5.23 -14.35
C TYR A 166 -17.45 -6.46 -13.91
N GLU A 167 -17.41 -7.52 -14.73
CA GLU A 167 -17.99 -8.80 -14.35
C GLU A 167 -17.05 -9.50 -13.37
N VAL A 168 -17.58 -9.85 -12.18
CA VAL A 168 -16.82 -10.49 -11.11
C VAL A 168 -17.12 -11.98 -10.98
N ASP A 169 -16.31 -12.71 -10.22
CA ASP A 169 -16.35 -14.17 -10.13
C ASP A 169 -17.53 -14.71 -9.31
N ARG A 170 -18.24 -13.88 -8.60
CA ARG A 170 -19.42 -14.20 -7.79
C ARG A 170 -20.24 -12.94 -7.55
N PRO A 171 -21.52 -13.06 -7.08
CA PRO A 171 -22.34 -11.93 -6.72
C PRO A 171 -21.65 -11.02 -5.69
N ALA A 172 -21.66 -9.71 -5.96
CA ALA A 172 -20.96 -8.71 -5.14
C ALA A 172 -21.82 -8.30 -3.92
N THR A 173 -22.09 -9.24 -3.03
CA THR A 173 -23.06 -9.07 -1.91
C THR A 173 -22.51 -8.33 -0.70
N THR A 174 -21.20 -8.06 -0.64
CA THR A 174 -20.55 -7.31 0.46
C THR A 174 -20.18 -5.88 0.06
N LEU A 175 -20.61 -5.44 -1.12
CA LEU A 175 -20.39 -4.10 -1.64
C LEU A 175 -21.76 -3.46 -1.89
N ASP A 176 -21.86 -2.16 -1.63
CA ASP A 176 -23.04 -1.36 -1.89
C ASP A 176 -22.73 -0.23 -2.88
N SER A 177 -23.80 0.41 -3.43
CA SER A 177 -23.66 1.63 -4.21
C SER A 177 -23.06 2.72 -3.33
N ASP A 178 -22.25 3.58 -3.93
CA ASP A 178 -21.48 4.64 -3.26
C ASP A 178 -20.33 4.17 -2.36
N ASP A 179 -20.11 2.85 -2.21
CA ASP A 179 -18.93 2.34 -1.52
C ASP A 179 -17.64 2.75 -2.22
N SER A 180 -16.64 3.05 -1.40
CA SER A 180 -15.26 3.26 -1.87
C SER A 180 -14.53 1.93 -1.95
N ILE A 181 -13.89 1.67 -3.09
CA ILE A 181 -13.19 0.41 -3.38
C ILE A 181 -11.76 0.64 -3.86
N ASP A 182 -10.94 -0.39 -3.65
CA ASP A 182 -9.61 -0.51 -4.23
C ASP A 182 -9.58 -1.57 -5.33
N ILE A 183 -8.80 -1.30 -6.36
CA ILE A 183 -8.44 -2.31 -7.36
C ILE A 183 -7.05 -2.86 -7.03
N LEU A 184 -7.00 -4.15 -6.72
CA LEU A 184 -5.76 -4.86 -6.42
C LEU A 184 -5.23 -5.54 -7.68
N SER A 185 -3.91 -5.46 -7.89
CA SER A 185 -3.24 -6.10 -9.01
C SER A 185 -3.43 -7.61 -9.01
N LYS A 186 -3.51 -8.21 -10.20
CA LYS A 186 -3.43 -9.67 -10.39
C LYS A 186 -2.05 -10.26 -10.13
N SER A 187 -1.02 -9.42 -9.99
CA SER A 187 0.37 -9.84 -9.73
C SER A 187 0.51 -10.52 -8.37
N GLY A 188 1.61 -11.23 -8.15
CA GLY A 188 1.86 -11.95 -6.89
C GLY A 188 1.92 -11.08 -5.64
N LEU A 189 2.10 -9.77 -5.80
CA LEU A 189 2.16 -8.80 -4.68
C LEU A 189 0.80 -8.20 -4.35
N HIS A 190 -0.20 -8.33 -5.23
CA HIS A 190 -1.55 -7.79 -5.06
C HIS A 190 -1.58 -6.33 -4.55
N GLN A 191 -0.63 -5.52 -5.05
CA GLN A 191 -0.58 -4.10 -4.70
C GLN A 191 -1.82 -3.36 -5.21
N VAL A 192 -2.18 -2.27 -4.54
CA VAL A 192 -3.27 -1.40 -4.95
C VAL A 192 -2.85 -0.68 -6.25
N VAL A 193 -3.60 -0.89 -7.31
CA VAL A 193 -3.40 -0.22 -8.62
C VAL A 193 -4.21 1.07 -8.67
N HIS A 194 -5.44 1.02 -8.18
CA HIS A 194 -6.33 2.16 -8.06
C HIS A 194 -6.96 2.12 -6.68
N LYS A 195 -7.02 3.27 -6.03
CA LYS A 195 -7.54 3.43 -4.68
C LYS A 195 -8.77 4.32 -4.69
N GLU A 196 -9.66 4.05 -3.74
CA GLU A 196 -10.80 4.92 -3.41
C GLU A 196 -11.70 5.25 -4.61
N LEU A 197 -11.89 4.28 -5.52
CA LEU A 197 -12.86 4.40 -6.59
C LEU A 197 -14.27 4.21 -6.01
N THR A 198 -15.23 5.02 -6.48
CA THR A 198 -16.61 4.94 -6.01
C THR A 198 -17.43 4.03 -6.91
N ILE A 199 -18.19 3.12 -6.32
CA ILE A 199 -19.16 2.28 -7.03
C ILE A 199 -20.38 3.15 -7.41
N ASN A 200 -20.78 3.11 -8.68
CA ASN A 200 -22.00 3.74 -9.13
C ASN A 200 -23.22 2.89 -8.75
N TYR A 201 -23.25 1.63 -9.19
CA TYR A 201 -24.25 0.65 -8.81
C TYR A 201 -23.76 -0.78 -9.04
N ILE A 202 -24.49 -1.75 -8.49
CA ILE A 202 -24.20 -3.17 -8.60
C ILE A 202 -25.43 -3.89 -9.14
N ASP A 203 -25.21 -4.73 -10.15
CA ASP A 203 -26.22 -5.64 -10.67
C ASP A 203 -25.68 -7.07 -10.58
N HIS A 204 -25.95 -7.72 -9.46
CA HIS A 204 -25.57 -9.10 -9.14
C HIS A 204 -24.03 -9.31 -9.17
N ASP A 205 -23.48 -9.74 -10.32
CA ASP A 205 -22.04 -9.96 -10.53
C ASP A 205 -21.40 -8.89 -11.41
N ARG A 206 -22.10 -7.78 -11.65
CA ARG A 206 -21.63 -6.63 -12.42
C ARG A 206 -21.45 -5.43 -11.52
N VAL A 207 -20.24 -4.89 -11.49
CA VAL A 207 -19.88 -3.72 -10.71
C VAL A 207 -19.61 -2.56 -11.66
N TYR A 208 -20.35 -1.48 -11.52
CA TYR A 208 -20.20 -0.25 -12.29
C TYR A 208 -19.44 0.77 -11.45
N ILE A 209 -18.33 1.29 -11.96
CA ILE A 209 -17.42 2.18 -11.22
C ILE A 209 -17.44 3.56 -11.85
N ASN A 210 -17.64 4.59 -11.04
CA ASN A 210 -17.57 5.97 -11.48
C ASN A 210 -16.16 6.34 -11.96
N ASN A 211 -16.06 6.97 -13.13
CA ASN A 211 -14.79 7.42 -13.71
C ASN A 211 -13.70 6.32 -13.69
N ALA A 212 -14.08 5.09 -14.04
CA ALA A 212 -13.20 3.95 -14.01
C ALA A 212 -11.95 4.19 -14.88
N PRO A 213 -10.72 3.93 -14.36
CA PRO A 213 -9.51 4.08 -15.13
C PRO A 213 -9.38 3.03 -16.26
N ASP A 214 -8.85 3.44 -17.41
CA ASP A 214 -8.69 2.58 -18.60
C ASP A 214 -7.71 1.41 -18.42
N ASN A 215 -6.86 1.46 -17.39
CA ASN A 215 -5.78 0.49 -17.17
C ASN A 215 -6.14 -0.64 -16.19
N ILE A 216 -7.39 -0.79 -15.77
CA ILE A 216 -7.86 -1.94 -15.02
C ILE A 216 -7.78 -3.19 -15.91
N THR A 217 -7.28 -4.29 -15.38
CA THR A 217 -7.05 -5.52 -16.16
C THR A 217 -7.84 -6.70 -15.64
N VAL A 218 -8.27 -7.57 -16.56
CA VAL A 218 -8.91 -8.85 -16.21
C VAL A 218 -7.97 -9.68 -15.32
N GLY A 219 -8.53 -10.22 -14.25
CA GLY A 219 -7.82 -10.98 -13.23
C GLY A 219 -7.37 -10.14 -12.02
N SER A 220 -7.53 -8.82 -12.03
CA SER A 220 -7.44 -7.95 -10.87
C SER A 220 -8.58 -8.22 -9.89
N TYR A 221 -8.51 -7.65 -8.69
CA TYR A 221 -9.51 -7.85 -7.64
C TYR A 221 -10.10 -6.51 -7.22
N ILE A 222 -11.39 -6.51 -6.97
CA ILE A 222 -12.14 -5.42 -6.34
C ILE A 222 -12.25 -5.77 -4.85
N ALA A 223 -11.90 -4.84 -3.97
CA ALA A 223 -12.06 -4.97 -2.52
C ALA A 223 -12.54 -3.62 -1.94
N PRO A 224 -13.19 -3.59 -0.78
CA PRO A 224 -13.46 -2.33 -0.09
C PRO A 224 -12.17 -1.54 0.12
N ALA A 225 -12.25 -0.21 0.11
CA ALA A 225 -11.09 0.66 0.26
C ALA A 225 -10.32 0.33 1.55
N GLY A 226 -9.00 0.24 1.43
CA GLY A 226 -8.13 -0.10 2.56
C GLY A 226 -8.14 -1.57 2.98
N GLN A 227 -8.79 -2.47 2.24
CA GLN A 227 -8.90 -3.89 2.56
C GLN A 227 -8.30 -4.78 1.46
N SER A 228 -7.79 -5.96 1.83
CA SER A 228 -7.22 -6.93 0.91
C SER A 228 -7.37 -8.35 1.44
N SER A 229 -7.79 -9.28 0.58
CA SER A 229 -7.77 -10.72 0.86
C SER A 229 -6.41 -11.37 0.59
N PHE A 230 -5.39 -10.57 0.34
CA PHE A 230 -4.02 -10.99 0.09
C PHE A 230 -3.04 -10.22 0.97
N ILE A 231 -2.02 -10.90 1.47
CA ILE A 231 -0.98 -10.27 2.28
C ILE A 231 -0.06 -9.46 1.35
N GLN A 232 -0.03 -8.15 1.55
CA GLN A 232 0.72 -7.20 0.73
C GLN A 232 2.16 -7.02 1.25
N CYS A 233 2.89 -8.12 1.41
CA CYS A 233 4.32 -8.12 1.71
C CYS A 233 5.05 -9.18 0.87
N PRO A 234 6.39 -9.18 0.80
CA PRO A 234 7.14 -10.24 0.14
C PRO A 234 6.73 -11.63 0.61
N GLN A 235 6.53 -12.57 -0.33
CA GLN A 235 6.06 -13.93 -0.01
C GLN A 235 7.00 -14.67 0.93
N GLU A 236 8.27 -14.34 0.91
CA GLU A 236 9.30 -14.87 1.79
C GLU A 236 9.01 -14.57 3.27
N LEU A 237 8.25 -13.49 3.55
CA LEU A 237 7.88 -13.09 4.91
C LEU A 237 6.64 -13.79 5.46
N TYR A 238 5.85 -14.49 4.63
CA TYR A 238 4.65 -15.16 5.09
C TYR A 238 4.90 -16.16 6.24
N PRO A 239 5.94 -17.04 6.16
CA PRO A 239 6.23 -17.96 7.28
C PRO A 239 6.59 -17.23 8.58
N TRP A 240 7.22 -16.06 8.49
CA TRP A 240 7.53 -15.25 9.66
C TRP A 240 6.28 -14.63 10.28
N LEU A 241 5.41 -14.02 9.45
CA LEU A 241 4.14 -13.48 9.92
C LEU A 241 3.25 -14.57 10.57
N GLU A 242 3.21 -15.79 9.97
CA GLU A 242 2.51 -16.92 10.54
C GLU A 242 3.00 -17.23 11.96
N GLU A 243 4.32 -17.31 12.18
CA GLU A 243 4.89 -17.60 13.51
C GLU A 243 4.65 -16.46 14.51
N LEU A 244 4.68 -15.18 14.06
CA LEU A 244 4.36 -14.04 14.93
C LEU A 244 2.91 -14.13 15.45
N VAL A 245 1.96 -14.47 14.59
CA VAL A 245 0.57 -14.68 15.01
C VAL A 245 0.44 -15.88 15.97
N VAL A 246 1.17 -16.98 15.72
CA VAL A 246 1.21 -18.14 16.63
C VAL A 246 1.74 -17.75 18.02
N VAL A 247 2.76 -16.89 18.08
CA VAL A 247 3.26 -16.35 19.37
C VAL A 247 2.15 -15.63 20.11
N LYS A 248 1.37 -14.79 19.44
CA LYS A 248 0.26 -14.03 20.04
C LYS A 248 -0.89 -14.95 20.54
N ILE A 249 -1.17 -16.00 19.80
CA ILE A 249 -2.17 -17.00 20.21
C ILE A 249 -1.73 -17.69 21.51
N HIS A 250 -0.47 -18.15 21.59
CA HIS A 250 0.04 -18.77 22.81
C HIS A 250 0.15 -17.80 23.99
N GLU A 251 0.54 -16.55 23.73
CA GLU A 251 0.54 -15.47 24.72
C GLU A 251 -0.87 -15.27 25.31
N SER A 252 -1.88 -15.19 24.46
CA SER A 252 -3.29 -14.99 24.85
C SER A 252 -3.86 -16.19 25.62
N ASN A 253 -3.38 -17.40 25.33
CA ASN A 253 -3.75 -18.62 26.04
C ASN A 253 -2.99 -18.82 27.37
N GLY A 254 -1.98 -18.00 27.67
CA GLY A 254 -1.13 -18.14 28.83
C GLY A 254 -0.15 -19.33 28.74
N ASP A 255 0.05 -19.89 27.57
CA ASP A 255 1.02 -20.97 27.31
C ASP A 255 2.42 -20.39 27.02
N PHE A 256 3.11 -20.01 28.09
CA PHE A 256 4.42 -19.38 28.00
C PHE A 256 5.53 -20.27 27.44
N GLU A 257 5.42 -21.60 27.58
CA GLU A 257 6.42 -22.50 27.00
C GLU A 257 6.26 -22.59 25.49
N ALA A 258 5.06 -22.80 25.00
CA ALA A 258 4.79 -22.80 23.55
C ALA A 258 5.05 -21.42 22.93
N MET A 259 4.70 -20.32 23.61
CA MET A 259 5.00 -18.96 23.17
C MET A 259 6.52 -18.77 22.99
N LYS A 260 7.34 -19.19 23.94
CA LYS A 260 8.79 -19.06 23.86
C LYS A 260 9.38 -19.84 22.68
N LEU A 261 8.92 -21.08 22.48
CA LEU A 261 9.35 -21.88 21.33
C LEU A 261 8.96 -21.27 19.98
N ALA A 262 7.73 -20.74 19.88
CA ALA A 262 7.27 -20.05 18.69
C ALA A 262 8.07 -18.75 18.43
N GLN A 263 8.40 -18.00 19.49
CA GLN A 263 9.23 -16.80 19.39
C GLN A 263 10.65 -17.09 18.91
N GLU A 264 11.28 -18.15 19.46
CA GLU A 264 12.61 -18.58 19.00
C GLU A 264 12.59 -18.96 17.51
N LYS A 265 11.56 -19.68 17.08
CA LYS A 265 11.36 -20.06 15.69
C LYS A 265 11.11 -18.83 14.78
N ALA A 266 10.28 -17.87 15.22
CA ALA A 266 10.05 -16.63 14.51
C ALA A 266 11.34 -15.84 14.32
N ASN A 267 12.21 -15.78 15.35
CA ASN A 267 13.49 -15.10 15.28
C ASN A 267 14.46 -15.79 14.28
N LEU A 268 14.52 -17.12 14.28
CA LEU A 268 15.34 -17.88 13.33
C LEU A 268 14.89 -17.65 11.89
N ILE A 269 13.58 -17.69 11.64
CA ILE A 269 13.00 -17.43 10.31
C ILE A 269 13.32 -16.00 9.89
N ARG A 270 13.14 -15.02 10.79
CA ARG A 270 13.47 -13.60 10.51
C ARG A 270 14.93 -13.43 10.06
N GLU A 271 15.90 -14.00 10.79
CA GLU A 271 17.33 -13.89 10.42
C GLU A 271 17.61 -14.46 9.04
N GLN A 272 17.02 -15.60 8.70
CA GLN A 272 17.17 -16.23 7.38
C GLN A 272 16.59 -15.36 6.26
N ILE A 273 15.41 -14.78 6.47
CA ILE A 273 14.70 -14.03 5.45
C ILE A 273 15.30 -12.65 5.22
N LEU A 274 15.78 -11.97 6.27
CA LEU A 274 16.37 -10.64 6.12
C LEU A 274 17.55 -10.64 5.15
N SER A 275 18.33 -11.71 5.10
CA SER A 275 19.42 -11.85 4.13
C SER A 275 18.92 -11.94 2.68
N LEU A 276 17.69 -12.37 2.46
CA LEU A 276 17.06 -12.48 1.13
C LEU A 276 16.42 -11.16 0.67
N LEU A 277 15.97 -10.34 1.62
CA LEU A 277 15.31 -9.06 1.33
C LEU A 277 16.31 -7.96 0.99
N THR A 278 17.56 -8.07 1.43
CA THR A 278 18.58 -7.07 1.11
C THR A 278 18.79 -7.03 -0.41
N PRO A 279 18.58 -5.88 -1.06
CA PRO A 279 18.76 -5.78 -2.51
C PRO A 279 20.21 -6.12 -2.87
N ARG A 280 20.40 -7.16 -3.66
CA ARG A 280 21.70 -7.45 -4.28
C ARG A 280 21.89 -6.64 -5.57
N ALA A 281 21.72 -5.34 -5.49
CA ALA A 281 22.21 -4.46 -6.54
C ALA A 281 23.74 -4.29 -6.32
N GLU A 282 24.51 -5.26 -6.73
CA GLU A 282 25.99 -5.17 -6.82
C GLU A 282 26.45 -4.26 -7.97
N THR A 283 25.70 -3.25 -8.30
CA THR A 283 26.21 -2.14 -9.09
C THR A 283 26.49 -1.00 -8.13
N GLU A 284 27.70 -1.02 -7.51
CA GLU A 284 28.33 0.26 -7.25
C GLU A 284 28.21 1.06 -8.55
N SER A 285 27.54 2.19 -8.50
CA SER A 285 27.58 3.15 -9.60
C SER A 285 29.07 3.51 -9.75
N GLN A 286 29.73 2.88 -10.69
CA GLN A 286 31.06 3.33 -11.10
C GLN A 286 30.83 4.74 -11.66
N ILE A 287 31.06 5.73 -10.81
CA ILE A 287 31.28 7.09 -11.30
C ILE A 287 32.53 6.97 -12.15
N ILE A 288 32.30 6.83 -13.47
CA ILE A 288 33.36 6.98 -14.45
C ILE A 288 33.74 8.46 -14.38
N THR A 289 34.65 8.80 -13.47
CA THR A 289 35.37 10.06 -13.49
C THR A 289 36.20 10.02 -14.79
N ASN A 290 35.66 10.68 -15.81
CA ASN A 290 36.35 10.93 -17.04
C ASN A 290 37.54 11.87 -16.70
N THR A 291 38.65 11.29 -16.24
CA THR A 291 39.94 12.00 -16.09
C THR A 291 40.46 12.20 -17.48
N ILE A 292 40.04 13.29 -18.13
CA ILE A 292 40.66 13.74 -19.37
C ILE A 292 42.08 14.11 -19.03
N TRP A 293 42.98 13.27 -19.46
CA TRP A 293 44.40 13.54 -19.52
C TRP A 293 44.67 14.80 -20.34
N ARG A 294 44.85 15.95 -19.68
CA ARG A 294 45.63 17.05 -20.29
C ARG A 294 47.09 16.77 -20.03
N GLN A 295 47.70 16.02 -20.91
CA GLN A 295 49.13 16.12 -21.21
C GLN A 295 49.22 16.50 -22.67
N PHE A 296 49.88 17.59 -22.87
CA PHE A 296 50.68 18.12 -24.01
C PHE A 296 50.44 19.61 -24.15
N SER A 297 51.27 20.41 -23.54
CA SER A 297 52.35 21.22 -24.11
C SER A 297 53.09 21.94 -23.00
#